data_6aa3feaeee23a8dc6d15f33ba81c288b
#
_entry.id   6aa3feaeee23a8dc6d15f33ba81c288b
#
_cell.length_a   1.000
_cell.length_b   1.000
_cell.length_c   1.000
_cell.angle_alpha   90.00
_cell.angle_beta   90.00
_cell.angle_gamma   90.00
#
_symmetry.space_group_name_H-M   'P 1'
#
loop_
_entity.id
_entity.type
_entity.pdbx_description
1 polymer ?
#
loop_
_entity_poly.entity_id
_entity_poly.type
_entity_poly.pdbx_seq_one_letter_code
_entity_poly.pdbx_strand_id
1 'polypeptide(L)'
;MCGIIGMVGVSAVNQRIYDALTVLQHRGQDAAGIMTSADGELFMRKDSGLVRDVFQQKHMLKLKGNVGIGHVRYPTAGADSANDAQPFYVNSPYGICLGHNGNLTNSRELTEVLVREDRRHLNTGSDSEVLLNVLASELQRVGTPRVTPADVFAAANAVYRRCRGGYAVVAMVIGHGILGFRDPNGIRPLVIGKRDTKKGTEWMLASESVALDMLGFDMVRDVAPGEAVFIDEQGRFYAQQCVAMARHTPCIFEYVYFARPDSIIDNISVYKARLRMGERLAEKIKRERPDHDIDVVIPIPDTSRTSAVQVAQLLGIKYREGFIKNRYIGRTFIMPGQEQRAKSVRSKLNAIDLEFRGKNVLLVDDSIVRGTTSAQIIDMAREAGAKKVYFASAAPPVRYPNVYGIDMPDASELVAAGHTDEEVRDIIGADWLIYQDLGDLEHAVRHDNAKIKDFDTSCFSGEYVTGDVTPEYLKRLQGERSDEAKQQRREGAGRGLKSVR
;
A
#
# COMPACT_ATOMS: atom_id res chain seq x y z
N MET A 1 2.00 3.08 -0.09
CA MET A 1 1.85 1.59 -0.11
C MET A 1 2.50 1.08 -1.38
N CYS A 2 3.32 0.04 -1.28
CA CYS A 2 4.05 -0.51 -2.43
C CYS A 2 3.37 -1.77 -2.98
N GLY A 3 3.72 -2.16 -4.20
CA GLY A 3 3.35 -3.45 -4.79
C GLY A 3 4.59 -4.30 -4.98
N ILE A 4 4.53 -5.56 -4.54
CA ILE A 4 5.64 -6.51 -4.63
C ILE A 4 5.22 -7.77 -5.37
N ILE A 5 6.16 -8.35 -6.10
CA ILE A 5 6.03 -9.59 -6.85
C ILE A 5 7.28 -10.44 -6.65
N GLY A 6 7.09 -11.74 -6.42
CA GLY A 6 8.14 -12.76 -6.53
C GLY A 6 7.67 -13.90 -7.41
N MET A 7 8.51 -14.41 -8.30
CA MET A 7 8.11 -15.43 -9.25
C MET A 7 9.21 -16.47 -9.52
N VAL A 8 8.84 -17.76 -9.45
CA VAL A 8 9.64 -18.88 -9.94
C VAL A 8 8.85 -19.54 -11.08
N GLY A 9 9.41 -19.50 -12.29
CA GLY A 9 8.78 -20.02 -13.50
C GLY A 9 9.58 -21.15 -14.17
N VAL A 10 8.96 -21.81 -15.12
CA VAL A 10 9.60 -22.81 -16.00
C VAL A 10 10.18 -22.18 -17.27
N SER A 11 10.06 -20.86 -17.41
CA SER A 11 10.59 -20.04 -18.50
C SER A 11 10.84 -18.61 -18.00
N ALA A 12 11.44 -17.75 -18.82
CA ALA A 12 11.76 -16.39 -18.47
C ALA A 12 10.56 -15.66 -17.85
N VAL A 13 10.79 -14.99 -16.70
CA VAL A 13 9.73 -14.37 -15.87
C VAL A 13 9.59 -12.87 -16.09
N ASN A 14 10.55 -12.23 -16.77
CA ASN A 14 10.63 -10.78 -16.92
C ASN A 14 9.32 -10.14 -17.41
N GLN A 15 8.73 -10.64 -18.53
CA GLN A 15 7.50 -10.07 -19.08
C GLN A 15 6.33 -10.25 -18.10
N ARG A 16 6.22 -11.41 -17.46
CA ARG A 16 5.14 -11.68 -16.49
C ARG A 16 5.25 -10.78 -15.24
N ILE A 17 6.46 -10.54 -14.76
CA ILE A 17 6.68 -9.59 -13.65
C ILE A 17 6.31 -8.17 -14.10
N TYR A 18 6.69 -7.75 -15.32
CA TYR A 18 6.28 -6.46 -15.88
C TYR A 18 4.76 -6.31 -15.94
N ASP A 19 4.06 -7.32 -16.45
CA ASP A 19 2.60 -7.32 -16.57
C ASP A 19 1.93 -7.26 -15.19
N ALA A 20 2.41 -8.05 -14.22
CA ALA A 20 1.93 -8.05 -12.84
C ALA A 20 2.16 -6.68 -12.15
N LEU A 21 3.34 -6.07 -12.33
CA LEU A 21 3.62 -4.74 -11.78
C LEU A 21 2.73 -3.67 -12.42
N THR A 22 2.39 -3.82 -13.71
CA THR A 22 1.45 -2.92 -14.39
C THR A 22 0.06 -2.99 -13.77
N VAL A 23 -0.41 -4.19 -13.39
CA VAL A 23 -1.67 -4.37 -12.66
C VAL A 23 -1.61 -3.78 -11.26
N LEU A 24 -0.46 -3.89 -10.58
CA LEU A 24 -0.23 -3.33 -9.25
C LEU A 24 0.19 -1.84 -9.27
N GLN A 25 0.18 -1.16 -10.42
CA GLN A 25 0.65 0.23 -10.55
C GLN A 25 -0.13 1.22 -9.65
N HIS A 26 -1.38 0.89 -9.28
CA HIS A 26 -2.18 1.69 -8.34
C HIS A 26 -1.55 1.75 -6.94
N ARG A 27 -0.74 0.75 -6.55
CA ARG A 27 -0.04 0.70 -5.27
C ARG A 27 1.22 1.57 -5.23
N GLY A 28 1.83 1.86 -6.38
CA GLY A 28 3.02 2.70 -6.44
C GLY A 28 3.26 3.29 -7.83
N GLN A 29 3.54 4.60 -7.91
CA GLN A 29 3.70 5.33 -9.18
C GLN A 29 5.00 6.16 -9.23
N ASP A 30 5.85 6.03 -8.21
CA ASP A 30 7.04 6.86 -8.02
C ASP A 30 8.29 6.24 -8.65
N ALA A 31 8.45 4.93 -8.47
CA ALA A 31 9.55 4.17 -9.04
C ALA A 31 9.11 2.73 -9.31
N ALA A 32 9.79 2.05 -10.23
CA ALA A 32 9.60 0.64 -10.52
C ALA A 32 10.95 -0.07 -10.68
N GLY A 33 11.00 -1.35 -10.31
CA GLY A 33 12.19 -2.17 -10.46
C GLY A 33 11.88 -3.65 -10.67
N ILE A 34 12.71 -4.30 -11.47
CA ILE A 34 12.70 -5.76 -11.68
C ILE A 34 14.14 -6.26 -11.54
N MET A 35 14.29 -7.35 -10.80
CA MET A 35 15.52 -8.12 -10.71
C MET A 35 15.21 -9.57 -11.06
N THR A 36 16.03 -10.17 -11.93
CA THR A 36 15.92 -11.58 -12.33
C THR A 36 17.25 -12.29 -12.22
N SER A 37 17.23 -13.61 -12.09
CA SER A 37 18.43 -14.44 -12.00
C SER A 37 18.40 -15.59 -13.01
N ALA A 38 19.55 -15.83 -13.64
CA ALA A 38 19.84 -16.97 -14.50
C ALA A 38 21.28 -17.42 -14.31
N ASP A 39 21.52 -18.71 -14.17
CA ASP A 39 22.86 -19.31 -14.10
C ASP A 39 23.78 -18.67 -13.05
N GLY A 40 23.20 -18.22 -11.92
CA GLY A 40 23.92 -17.53 -10.85
C GLY A 40 24.23 -16.06 -11.11
N GLU A 41 23.82 -15.52 -12.26
CA GLU A 41 23.95 -14.09 -12.59
C GLU A 41 22.69 -13.30 -12.23
N LEU A 42 22.89 -12.05 -11.81
CA LEU A 42 21.83 -11.08 -11.52
C LEU A 42 21.65 -10.11 -12.68
N PHE A 43 20.41 -9.95 -13.13
CA PHE A 43 19.99 -8.94 -14.08
C PHE A 43 19.05 -7.95 -13.41
N MET A 44 19.33 -6.65 -13.55
CA MET A 44 18.60 -5.61 -12.82
C MET A 44 18.26 -4.42 -13.72
N ARG A 45 17.03 -3.93 -13.57
CA ARG A 45 16.60 -2.61 -14.02
C ARG A 45 15.66 -2.01 -12.98
N LYS A 46 15.97 -0.81 -12.51
CA LYS A 46 15.09 0.01 -11.67
C LYS A 46 15.33 1.48 -11.95
N ASP A 47 14.27 2.29 -11.81
CA ASP A 47 14.35 3.74 -12.00
C ASP A 47 13.10 4.42 -11.43
N SER A 48 13.12 5.74 -11.36
CA SER A 48 11.94 6.56 -11.07
C SER A 48 10.97 6.55 -12.26
N GLY A 49 9.68 6.53 -12.00
CA GLY A 49 8.61 6.54 -12.99
C GLY A 49 7.68 5.34 -12.92
N LEU A 50 6.69 5.34 -13.83
CA LEU A 50 5.76 4.23 -13.98
C LEU A 50 6.45 3.01 -14.62
N VAL A 51 5.86 1.83 -14.44
CA VAL A 51 6.38 0.57 -15.04
C VAL A 51 6.65 0.74 -16.54
N ARG A 52 5.72 1.31 -17.30
CA ARG A 52 5.86 1.54 -18.74
C ARG A 52 6.99 2.51 -19.10
N ASP A 53 7.34 3.44 -18.21
CA ASP A 53 8.36 4.46 -18.46
C ASP A 53 9.75 3.91 -18.14
N VAL A 54 9.86 3.09 -17.09
CA VAL A 54 11.11 2.47 -16.63
C VAL A 54 11.56 1.33 -17.54
N PHE A 55 10.61 0.51 -18.03
CA PHE A 55 10.90 -0.71 -18.79
C PHE A 55 10.57 -0.55 -20.28
N GLN A 56 11.60 -0.27 -21.08
CA GLN A 56 11.56 -0.29 -22.53
C GLN A 56 11.99 -1.68 -23.05
N GLN A 57 11.67 -2.00 -24.30
CA GLN A 57 12.01 -3.29 -24.92
C GLN A 57 13.49 -3.68 -24.75
N LYS A 58 14.42 -2.75 -24.94
CA LYS A 58 15.87 -2.99 -24.72
C LYS A 58 16.24 -3.41 -23.32
N HIS A 59 15.47 -2.97 -22.31
CA HIS A 59 15.66 -3.34 -20.91
C HIS A 59 15.10 -4.74 -20.66
N MET A 60 13.91 -5.03 -21.17
CA MET A 60 13.25 -6.34 -21.03
C MET A 60 14.08 -7.49 -21.62
N LEU A 61 14.75 -7.26 -22.76
CA LEU A 61 15.62 -8.26 -23.39
C LEU A 61 16.87 -8.59 -22.56
N LYS A 62 17.27 -7.70 -21.65
CA LYS A 62 18.43 -7.91 -20.76
C LYS A 62 18.05 -8.62 -19.45
N LEU A 63 16.80 -8.58 -19.04
CA LEU A 63 16.31 -9.24 -17.82
C LEU A 63 16.08 -10.73 -18.12
N LYS A 64 17.09 -11.55 -17.94
CA LYS A 64 17.08 -12.98 -18.22
C LYS A 64 16.73 -13.77 -16.97
N GLY A 65 16.26 -15.01 -17.14
CA GLY A 65 16.07 -15.98 -16.06
C GLY A 65 14.63 -16.32 -15.76
N ASN A 66 14.47 -17.38 -15.04
CA ASN A 66 13.18 -17.96 -14.64
C ASN A 66 12.83 -17.72 -13.17
N VAL A 67 13.68 -17.01 -12.44
CA VAL A 67 13.44 -16.53 -11.07
C VAL A 67 13.58 -15.02 -11.05
N GLY A 68 12.68 -14.33 -10.38
CA GLY A 68 12.76 -12.87 -10.31
C GLY A 68 11.80 -12.25 -9.31
N ILE A 69 12.10 -11.00 -8.95
CA ILE A 69 11.26 -10.16 -8.11
C ILE A 69 11.01 -8.81 -8.75
N GLY A 70 9.88 -8.21 -8.42
CA GLY A 70 9.49 -6.90 -8.92
C GLY A 70 8.87 -6.03 -7.85
N HIS A 71 8.96 -4.71 -8.03
CA HIS A 71 8.48 -3.72 -7.09
C HIS A 71 7.95 -2.48 -7.81
N VAL A 72 6.82 -1.95 -7.33
CA VAL A 72 6.36 -0.59 -7.61
C VAL A 72 6.30 0.20 -6.32
N ARG A 73 6.98 1.36 -6.30
CA ARG A 73 7.16 2.18 -5.09
C ARG A 73 6.10 3.25 -4.99
N TYR A 74 5.54 3.37 -3.80
CA TYR A 74 4.84 4.54 -3.33
C TYR A 74 5.78 5.31 -2.38
N PRO A 75 5.93 6.63 -2.51
CA PRO A 75 6.81 7.37 -1.62
C PRO A 75 6.33 7.20 -0.17
N THR A 76 7.23 6.73 0.68
CA THR A 76 7.09 6.76 2.14
C THR A 76 7.97 7.90 2.65
N ALA A 77 7.86 8.26 3.93
CA ALA A 77 8.67 9.33 4.53
C ALA A 77 10.17 9.09 4.27
N GLY A 78 10.73 9.73 3.26
CA GLY A 78 12.11 9.56 2.82
C GLY A 78 12.39 10.38 1.56
N ALA A 79 13.65 10.56 1.19
CA ALA A 79 14.04 11.36 0.03
C ALA A 79 13.53 10.74 -1.29
N ASP A 80 13.07 11.59 -2.20
CA ASP A 80 12.78 11.25 -3.59
C ASP A 80 14.11 11.04 -4.34
N SER A 81 14.72 9.87 -4.22
CA SER A 81 15.91 9.55 -5.01
C SER A 81 15.70 8.24 -5.79
N ALA A 82 16.27 8.19 -6.99
CA ALA A 82 16.33 6.96 -7.77
C ALA A 82 17.05 5.83 -6.99
N ASN A 83 17.86 6.19 -5.99
CA ASN A 83 18.55 5.25 -5.11
C ASN A 83 17.59 4.47 -4.21
N ASP A 84 16.43 5.04 -3.88
CA ASP A 84 15.41 4.39 -3.06
C ASP A 84 14.49 3.47 -3.87
N ALA A 85 14.64 3.42 -5.21
CA ALA A 85 13.91 2.47 -6.04
C ALA A 85 14.28 1.03 -5.64
N GLN A 86 13.25 0.21 -5.45
CA GLN A 86 13.38 -1.20 -5.11
C GLN A 86 13.22 -2.08 -6.36
N PRO A 87 13.70 -3.34 -6.33
CA PRO A 87 14.31 -4.05 -5.19
C PRO A 87 15.71 -3.53 -4.84
N PHE A 88 16.11 -3.71 -3.56
CA PHE A 88 17.48 -3.50 -3.11
C PHE A 88 18.31 -4.77 -3.32
N TYR A 89 19.65 -4.64 -3.35
CA TYR A 89 20.58 -5.73 -3.53
C TYR A 89 21.78 -5.62 -2.59
N VAL A 90 22.20 -6.75 -2.03
CA VAL A 90 23.49 -6.93 -1.35
C VAL A 90 24.20 -8.16 -1.91
N ASN A 91 25.52 -8.08 -2.08
CA ASN A 91 26.32 -9.16 -2.66
C ASN A 91 26.65 -10.29 -1.69
N SER A 92 26.64 -10.04 -0.38
CA SER A 92 27.03 -10.98 0.65
C SER A 92 25.96 -11.15 1.73
N PRO A 93 25.71 -12.42 2.17
CA PRO A 93 26.10 -13.69 1.55
C PRO A 93 25.24 -14.05 0.34
N TYR A 94 25.70 -14.88 -0.55
CA TYR A 94 24.98 -15.51 -1.69
C TYR A 94 24.40 -14.56 -2.76
N GLY A 95 24.46 -13.22 -2.60
CA GLY A 95 23.70 -12.27 -3.41
C GLY A 95 22.20 -12.32 -3.08
N ILE A 96 21.69 -11.26 -2.46
CA ILE A 96 20.29 -11.19 -2.04
C ILE A 96 19.65 -9.93 -2.59
N CYS A 97 18.48 -10.09 -3.23
CA CYS A 97 17.62 -8.99 -3.65
C CYS A 97 16.36 -8.96 -2.78
N LEU A 98 15.81 -7.79 -2.48
CA LEU A 98 14.63 -7.67 -1.63
C LEU A 98 13.71 -6.55 -2.09
N GLY A 99 12.41 -6.87 -2.21
CA GLY A 99 11.31 -5.92 -2.34
C GLY A 99 10.43 -5.96 -1.10
N HIS A 100 10.07 -4.79 -0.60
CA HIS A 100 9.35 -4.60 0.66
C HIS A 100 8.13 -3.70 0.46
N ASN A 101 7.00 -4.10 1.03
CA ASN A 101 5.81 -3.29 1.20
C ASN A 101 5.52 -3.15 2.69
N GLY A 102 5.64 -1.95 3.22
CA GLY A 102 5.41 -1.69 4.64
C GLY A 102 6.32 -0.61 5.20
N ASN A 103 6.54 -0.67 6.53
CA ASN A 103 7.50 0.17 7.24
C ASN A 103 7.92 -0.48 8.56
N LEU A 104 9.21 -0.37 8.89
CA LEU A 104 9.76 -0.78 10.17
C LEU A 104 9.66 0.36 11.19
N THR A 105 9.08 0.08 12.36
CA THR A 105 8.99 1.05 13.46
C THR A 105 10.31 1.25 14.17
N ASN A 106 11.21 0.26 14.12
CA ASN A 106 12.53 0.28 14.76
C ASN A 106 13.72 0.37 13.79
N SER A 107 13.52 0.88 12.58
CA SER A 107 14.57 0.96 11.54
C SER A 107 15.83 1.69 12.02
N ARG A 108 15.69 2.74 12.83
CA ARG A 108 16.83 3.50 13.38
C ARG A 108 17.68 2.67 14.34
N GLU A 109 17.05 1.97 15.29
CA GLU A 109 17.73 1.06 16.22
C GLU A 109 18.50 -0.02 15.47
N LEU A 110 17.85 -0.60 14.45
CA LEU A 110 18.46 -1.63 13.59
C LEU A 110 19.64 -1.07 12.79
N THR A 111 19.55 0.16 12.29
CA THR A 111 20.65 0.83 11.59
C THR A 111 21.90 0.93 12.49
N GLU A 112 21.72 1.33 13.74
CA GLU A 112 22.84 1.42 14.69
C GLU A 112 23.50 0.06 14.94
N VAL A 113 22.70 -1.00 15.13
CA VAL A 113 23.20 -2.37 15.32
C VAL A 113 23.90 -2.87 14.05
N LEU A 114 23.31 -2.70 12.88
CA LEU A 114 23.88 -3.13 11.60
C LEU A 114 25.25 -2.49 11.36
N VAL A 115 25.41 -1.20 11.61
CA VAL A 115 26.66 -0.46 11.39
C VAL A 115 27.72 -0.86 12.44
N ARG A 116 27.35 -0.89 13.72
CA ARG A 116 28.33 -1.08 14.81
C ARG A 116 28.72 -2.56 15.05
N GLU A 117 27.73 -3.45 15.00
CA GLU A 117 27.90 -4.86 15.36
C GLU A 117 28.03 -5.76 14.12
N ASP A 118 27.09 -5.65 13.18
CA ASP A 118 27.06 -6.47 11.98
C ASP A 118 28.02 -5.95 10.89
N ARG A 119 28.61 -4.75 11.07
CA ARG A 119 29.55 -4.07 10.15
C ARG A 119 29.03 -3.97 8.73
N ARG A 120 27.73 -3.63 8.59
CA ARG A 120 27.04 -3.44 7.33
C ARG A 120 27.00 -1.94 6.99
N HIS A 121 27.33 -1.63 5.75
CA HIS A 121 27.15 -0.27 5.21
C HIS A 121 25.76 -0.12 4.63
N LEU A 122 25.11 1.03 4.87
CA LEU A 122 23.82 1.40 4.32
C LEU A 122 23.99 2.64 3.43
N ASN A 123 23.49 2.57 2.20
CA ASN A 123 23.59 3.65 1.23
C ASN A 123 22.47 4.67 1.33
N THR A 124 21.31 4.25 1.85
CA THR A 124 20.09 5.06 1.90
C THR A 124 19.52 5.11 3.31
N GLY A 125 18.55 5.99 3.53
CA GLY A 125 17.76 6.01 4.75
C GLY A 125 16.53 5.08 4.71
N SER A 126 16.44 4.20 3.69
CA SER A 126 15.29 3.32 3.52
C SER A 126 15.30 2.16 4.52
N ASP A 127 14.18 1.97 5.21
CA ASP A 127 13.96 0.81 6.08
C ASP A 127 14.01 -0.53 5.32
N SER A 128 13.74 -0.52 4.01
CA SER A 128 13.86 -1.68 3.14
C SER A 128 15.31 -2.13 2.97
N GLU A 129 16.26 -1.19 2.89
CA GLU A 129 17.70 -1.51 2.89
C GLU A 129 18.15 -2.04 4.25
N VAL A 130 17.60 -1.49 5.34
CA VAL A 130 17.82 -1.99 6.70
C VAL A 130 17.34 -3.43 6.81
N LEU A 131 16.11 -3.72 6.39
CA LEU A 131 15.53 -5.06 6.43
C LEU A 131 16.33 -6.08 5.61
N LEU A 132 16.78 -5.69 4.40
CA LEU A 132 17.65 -6.51 3.57
C LEU A 132 18.96 -6.85 4.28
N ASN A 133 19.59 -5.87 4.91
CA ASN A 133 20.85 -6.06 5.62
C ASN A 133 20.68 -6.89 6.91
N VAL A 134 19.54 -6.80 7.60
CA VAL A 134 19.20 -7.71 8.70
C VAL A 134 19.10 -9.15 8.18
N LEU A 135 18.34 -9.39 7.11
CA LEU A 135 18.21 -10.72 6.50
C LEU A 135 19.58 -11.29 6.06
N ALA A 136 20.40 -10.44 5.44
CA ALA A 136 21.75 -10.83 4.99
C ALA A 136 22.67 -11.20 6.17
N SER A 137 22.61 -10.43 7.27
CA SER A 137 23.36 -10.75 8.49
C SER A 137 22.93 -12.09 9.09
N GLU A 138 21.62 -12.36 9.14
CA GLU A 138 21.11 -13.60 9.70
C GLU A 138 21.44 -14.81 8.82
N LEU A 139 21.36 -14.69 7.49
CA LEU A 139 21.82 -15.73 6.57
C LEU A 139 23.34 -15.98 6.68
N GLN A 140 24.14 -14.93 6.89
CA GLN A 140 25.58 -15.07 7.10
C GLN A 140 25.91 -15.82 8.38
N ARG A 141 25.13 -15.65 9.45
CA ARG A 141 25.30 -16.36 10.73
C ARG A 141 25.02 -17.87 10.62
N VAL A 142 24.14 -18.27 9.71
CA VAL A 142 23.89 -19.69 9.41
C VAL A 142 25.14 -20.37 8.86
N GLY A 143 25.92 -19.68 8.01
CA GLY A 143 27.30 -20.06 7.65
C GLY A 143 27.44 -21.29 6.73
N THR A 144 26.37 -21.72 6.06
CA THR A 144 26.43 -22.89 5.14
C THR A 144 26.87 -22.47 3.74
N PRO A 145 27.66 -23.30 3.02
CA PRO A 145 28.07 -23.01 1.64
C PRO A 145 26.92 -23.04 0.64
N ARG A 146 25.85 -23.78 0.94
CA ARG A 146 24.61 -23.87 0.18
C ARG A 146 23.42 -23.62 1.12
N VAL A 147 22.58 -22.69 0.77
CA VAL A 147 21.39 -22.38 1.54
C VAL A 147 20.34 -23.48 1.36
N THR A 148 19.89 -24.02 2.46
CA THR A 148 18.76 -24.96 2.50
C THR A 148 17.47 -24.23 2.92
N PRO A 149 16.27 -24.81 2.69
CA PRO A 149 15.03 -24.25 3.21
C PRO A 149 15.06 -24.01 4.74
N ALA A 150 15.71 -24.90 5.50
CA ALA A 150 15.84 -24.76 6.95
C ALA A 150 16.69 -23.52 7.33
N ASP A 151 17.75 -23.24 6.58
CA ASP A 151 18.61 -22.07 6.78
C ASP A 151 17.84 -20.77 6.50
N VAL A 152 17.04 -20.75 5.43
CA VAL A 152 16.19 -19.60 5.07
C VAL A 152 15.17 -19.34 6.17
N PHE A 153 14.51 -20.38 6.70
CA PHE A 153 13.54 -20.21 7.78
C PHE A 153 14.19 -19.83 9.11
N ALA A 154 15.40 -20.31 9.40
CA ALA A 154 16.15 -19.87 10.57
C ALA A 154 16.48 -18.37 10.49
N ALA A 155 16.91 -17.89 9.33
CA ALA A 155 17.18 -16.48 9.09
C ALA A 155 15.88 -15.64 9.18
N ALA A 156 14.78 -16.08 8.57
CA ALA A 156 13.48 -15.41 8.65
C ALA A 156 12.98 -15.31 10.11
N ASN A 157 13.15 -16.39 10.89
CA ASN A 157 12.81 -16.38 12.32
C ASN A 157 13.64 -15.36 13.11
N ALA A 158 14.92 -15.19 12.77
CA ALA A 158 15.78 -14.16 13.37
C ALA A 158 15.35 -12.74 12.95
N VAL A 159 14.94 -12.54 11.67
CA VAL A 159 14.35 -11.26 11.20
C VAL A 159 13.13 -10.90 12.02
N TYR A 160 12.21 -11.83 12.26
CA TYR A 160 11.01 -11.57 13.09
C TYR A 160 11.32 -11.15 14.52
N ARG A 161 12.40 -11.65 15.11
CA ARG A 161 12.85 -11.23 16.45
C ARG A 161 13.45 -9.82 16.48
N ARG A 162 14.09 -9.41 15.39
CA ARG A 162 14.78 -8.12 15.28
C ARG A 162 13.89 -7.00 14.76
N CYS A 163 13.11 -7.26 13.71
CA CYS A 163 12.33 -6.25 13.00
C CYS A 163 10.93 -6.10 13.59
N ARG A 164 10.55 -4.87 13.91
CA ARG A 164 9.20 -4.47 14.34
C ARG A 164 8.55 -3.58 13.29
N GLY A 165 7.24 -3.68 13.12
CA GLY A 165 6.48 -2.90 12.16
C GLY A 165 5.47 -3.73 11.38
N GLY A 166 4.92 -3.14 10.32
CA GLY A 166 4.07 -3.83 9.36
C GLY A 166 4.82 -4.03 8.05
N TYR A 167 5.01 -5.28 7.61
CA TYR A 167 5.77 -5.58 6.40
C TYR A 167 5.34 -6.86 5.70
N ALA A 168 5.33 -6.80 4.37
CA ALA A 168 5.34 -7.96 3.49
C ALA A 168 6.59 -7.89 2.61
N VAL A 169 7.27 -9.00 2.44
CA VAL A 169 8.58 -9.07 1.79
C VAL A 169 8.62 -10.18 0.76
N VAL A 170 9.24 -9.88 -0.38
CA VAL A 170 9.75 -10.90 -1.30
C VAL A 170 11.25 -10.69 -1.46
N ALA A 171 12.03 -11.75 -1.24
CA ALA A 171 13.47 -11.72 -1.40
C ALA A 171 13.91 -12.85 -2.33
N MET A 172 14.88 -12.58 -3.20
CA MET A 172 15.51 -13.58 -4.07
C MET A 172 16.93 -13.83 -3.55
N VAL A 173 17.23 -15.08 -3.24
CA VAL A 173 18.60 -15.55 -2.97
C VAL A 173 19.11 -16.18 -4.26
N ILE A 174 20.10 -15.54 -4.88
CA ILE A 174 20.61 -15.89 -6.22
C ILE A 174 21.12 -17.33 -6.22
N GLY A 175 20.67 -18.12 -7.20
CA GLY A 175 21.02 -19.54 -7.32
C GLY A 175 20.31 -20.48 -6.34
N HIS A 176 19.33 -19.96 -5.54
CA HIS A 176 18.62 -20.76 -4.54
C HIS A 176 17.10 -20.66 -4.65
N GLY A 177 16.52 -19.47 -4.86
CA GLY A 177 15.07 -19.29 -5.00
C GLY A 177 14.54 -18.01 -4.41
N ILE A 178 13.22 -18.01 -4.12
CA ILE A 178 12.48 -16.85 -3.59
C ILE A 178 11.96 -17.16 -2.19
N LEU A 179 12.22 -16.24 -1.26
CA LEU A 179 11.66 -16.20 0.08
C LEU A 179 10.54 -15.14 0.11
N GLY A 180 9.37 -15.51 0.61
CA GLY A 180 8.30 -14.56 0.95
C GLY A 180 7.98 -14.65 2.43
N PHE A 181 7.74 -13.52 3.10
CA PHE A 181 7.31 -13.53 4.50
C PHE A 181 6.47 -12.29 4.85
N ARG A 182 5.60 -12.46 5.85
CA ARG A 182 4.63 -11.47 6.29
C ARG A 182 4.82 -11.17 7.77
N ASP A 183 4.69 -9.91 8.18
CA ASP A 183 4.87 -9.48 9.57
C ASP A 183 4.03 -10.30 10.57
N PRO A 184 4.42 -10.37 11.87
CA PRO A 184 3.75 -11.19 12.87
C PRO A 184 2.30 -10.81 13.17
N ASN A 185 1.88 -9.61 12.78
CA ASN A 185 0.49 -9.14 12.91
C ASN A 185 -0.31 -9.28 11.61
N GLY A 186 0.36 -9.62 10.49
CA GLY A 186 -0.28 -9.72 9.19
C GLY A 186 -0.84 -8.39 8.68
N ILE A 187 -0.18 -7.27 9.02
CA ILE A 187 -0.64 -5.92 8.66
C ILE A 187 -0.62 -5.74 7.14
N ARG A 188 0.47 -6.18 6.49
CA ARG A 188 0.60 -6.04 5.03
C ARG A 188 0.22 -7.33 4.31
N PRO A 189 -0.52 -7.23 3.18
CA PRO A 189 -0.96 -8.42 2.45
C PRO A 189 0.18 -9.06 1.63
N LEU A 190 0.14 -10.39 1.54
CA LEU A 190 0.97 -11.19 0.64
C LEU A 190 0.22 -12.47 0.28
N VAL A 191 -0.04 -12.70 -1.00
CA VAL A 191 -0.77 -13.86 -1.51
C VAL A 191 0.15 -14.81 -2.27
N ILE A 192 -0.22 -16.10 -2.30
CA ILE A 192 0.50 -17.18 -2.98
C ILE A 192 -0.34 -17.67 -4.14
N GLY A 193 0.24 -17.69 -5.34
CA GLY A 193 -0.34 -18.26 -6.54
C GLY A 193 0.46 -19.43 -7.07
N LYS A 194 -0.26 -20.40 -7.66
CA LYS A 194 0.29 -21.58 -8.30
C LYS A 194 -0.27 -21.71 -9.71
N ARG A 195 0.57 -22.15 -10.64
CA ARG A 195 0.13 -22.52 -11.99
C ARG A 195 0.85 -23.80 -12.43
N ASP A 196 0.08 -24.83 -12.77
CA ASP A 196 0.63 -26.06 -13.33
C ASP A 196 0.68 -25.94 -14.85
N THR A 197 1.84 -26.22 -15.43
CA THR A 197 2.10 -26.20 -16.87
C THR A 197 2.62 -27.55 -17.35
N LYS A 198 2.63 -27.79 -18.66
CA LYS A 198 3.23 -29.01 -19.24
C LYS A 198 4.73 -29.18 -18.93
N LYS A 199 5.41 -28.08 -18.54
CA LYS A 199 6.85 -28.07 -18.26
C LYS A 199 7.17 -28.11 -16.75
N GLY A 200 6.16 -28.04 -15.89
CA GLY A 200 6.29 -28.03 -14.45
C GLY A 200 5.39 -26.98 -13.78
N THR A 201 5.52 -26.90 -12.47
CA THR A 201 4.78 -25.96 -11.63
C THR A 201 5.50 -24.64 -11.54
N GLU A 202 4.75 -23.53 -11.65
CA GLU A 202 5.21 -22.18 -11.45
C GLU A 202 4.53 -21.59 -10.21
N TRP A 203 5.27 -20.71 -9.52
CA TRP A 203 4.81 -20.07 -8.30
C TRP A 203 4.95 -18.56 -8.39
N MET A 204 4.03 -17.87 -7.75
CA MET A 204 4.02 -16.42 -7.67
C MET A 204 3.63 -15.97 -6.26
N LEU A 205 4.34 -14.97 -5.73
CA LEU A 205 3.99 -14.21 -4.54
C LEU A 205 3.62 -12.80 -4.99
N ALA A 206 2.54 -12.24 -4.48
CA ALA A 206 2.07 -10.90 -4.87
C ALA A 206 1.42 -10.16 -3.71
N SER A 207 1.40 -8.83 -3.78
CA SER A 207 0.66 -8.00 -2.82
C SER A 207 -0.84 -8.19 -2.91
N GLU A 208 -1.40 -8.50 -4.09
CA GLU A 208 -2.83 -8.66 -4.32
C GLU A 208 -3.13 -9.80 -5.29
N SER A 209 -4.29 -10.44 -5.12
CA SER A 209 -4.74 -11.57 -5.96
C SER A 209 -4.94 -11.21 -7.43
N VAL A 210 -5.29 -9.96 -7.74
CA VAL A 210 -5.46 -9.51 -9.14
C VAL A 210 -4.22 -9.69 -10.02
N ALA A 211 -3.03 -9.71 -9.42
CA ALA A 211 -1.80 -9.99 -10.14
C ALA A 211 -1.69 -11.47 -10.52
N LEU A 212 -2.24 -12.36 -9.69
CA LEU A 212 -2.36 -13.81 -9.97
C LEU A 212 -3.36 -14.05 -11.09
N ASP A 213 -4.55 -13.47 -10.95
CA ASP A 213 -5.67 -13.63 -11.90
C ASP A 213 -5.26 -13.22 -13.31
N MET A 214 -4.62 -12.04 -13.46
CA MET A 214 -4.16 -11.55 -14.76
C MET A 214 -3.20 -12.51 -15.47
N LEU A 215 -2.34 -13.21 -14.69
CA LEU A 215 -1.33 -14.11 -15.25
C LEU A 215 -1.78 -15.59 -15.29
N GLY A 216 -3.03 -15.86 -14.90
CA GLY A 216 -3.61 -17.20 -14.92
C GLY A 216 -2.99 -18.12 -13.86
N PHE A 217 -2.70 -17.59 -12.68
CA PHE A 217 -2.33 -18.36 -11.49
C PHE A 217 -3.55 -18.58 -10.62
N ASP A 218 -3.73 -19.80 -10.15
CA ASP A 218 -4.72 -20.09 -9.12
C ASP A 218 -4.22 -19.56 -7.77
N MET A 219 -5.04 -18.78 -7.07
CA MET A 219 -4.75 -18.35 -5.72
C MET A 219 -4.78 -19.54 -4.77
N VAL A 220 -3.66 -19.86 -4.14
CA VAL A 220 -3.57 -20.96 -3.17
C VAL A 220 -4.09 -20.51 -1.80
N ARG A 221 -3.53 -19.43 -1.29
CA ARG A 221 -3.88 -18.77 -0.01
C ARG A 221 -3.06 -17.50 0.23
N ASP A 222 -3.40 -16.79 1.27
CA ASP A 222 -2.53 -15.75 1.83
C ASP A 222 -1.35 -16.37 2.58
N VAL A 223 -0.22 -15.65 2.66
CA VAL A 223 0.84 -15.95 3.64
C VAL A 223 0.31 -15.56 5.02
N ALA A 224 0.38 -16.49 5.96
CA ALA A 224 -0.13 -16.25 7.31
C ALA A 224 0.74 -15.22 8.08
N PRO A 225 0.21 -14.52 9.09
CA PRO A 225 1.00 -13.67 9.96
C PRO A 225 2.17 -14.44 10.59
N GLY A 226 3.39 -13.91 10.48
CA GLY A 226 4.60 -14.54 11.02
C GLY A 226 5.02 -15.84 10.32
N GLU A 227 4.47 -16.11 9.15
CA GLU A 227 4.86 -17.22 8.28
C GLU A 227 5.92 -16.78 7.27
N ALA A 228 6.84 -17.68 6.96
CA ALA A 228 7.75 -17.59 5.83
C ALA A 228 7.51 -18.75 4.85
N VAL A 229 7.58 -18.43 3.56
CA VAL A 229 7.47 -19.39 2.45
C VAL A 229 8.72 -19.30 1.59
N PHE A 230 9.24 -20.43 1.16
CA PHE A 230 10.40 -20.50 0.29
C PHE A 230 10.08 -21.36 -0.94
N ILE A 231 10.43 -20.87 -2.11
CA ILE A 231 10.26 -21.56 -3.39
C ILE A 231 11.64 -21.66 -4.02
N ASP A 232 12.17 -22.86 -4.11
CA ASP A 232 13.48 -23.05 -4.72
C ASP A 232 13.44 -22.92 -6.26
N GLU A 233 14.61 -22.83 -6.89
CA GLU A 233 14.70 -22.67 -8.36
C GLU A 233 14.11 -23.85 -9.15
N GLN A 234 13.91 -25.01 -8.50
CA GLN A 234 13.26 -26.19 -9.08
C GLN A 234 11.73 -26.15 -8.92
N GLY A 235 11.18 -25.07 -8.33
CA GLY A 235 9.75 -24.91 -8.12
C GLY A 235 9.17 -25.73 -6.96
N ARG A 236 10.01 -26.21 -6.03
CA ARG A 236 9.55 -26.90 -4.82
C ARG A 236 9.17 -25.85 -3.78
N PHE A 237 7.99 -25.99 -3.23
CA PHE A 237 7.40 -25.05 -2.27
C PHE A 237 7.59 -25.57 -0.84
N TYR A 238 8.06 -24.70 0.04
CA TYR A 238 8.23 -24.93 1.47
C TYR A 238 7.59 -23.80 2.25
N ALA A 239 7.01 -24.10 3.41
CA ALA A 239 6.39 -23.12 4.29
C ALA A 239 6.67 -23.45 5.76
N GLN A 240 6.88 -22.43 6.58
CA GLN A 240 7.09 -22.57 8.01
C GLN A 240 6.44 -21.41 8.77
N GLN A 241 5.65 -21.75 9.80
CA GLN A 241 5.22 -20.80 10.80
C GLN A 241 6.40 -20.48 11.71
N CYS A 242 6.97 -19.27 11.57
CA CYS A 242 8.15 -18.84 12.32
C CYS A 242 7.78 -18.21 13.69
N VAL A 243 6.61 -17.59 13.79
CA VAL A 243 6.14 -16.91 15.01
C VAL A 243 4.95 -17.66 15.59
N ALA A 244 5.15 -18.31 16.74
CA ALA A 244 4.12 -19.15 17.35
C ALA A 244 2.88 -18.37 17.86
N MET A 245 3.08 -17.14 18.35
CA MET A 245 1.99 -16.29 18.86
C MET A 245 1.73 -15.11 17.90
N ALA A 246 1.62 -15.39 16.63
CA ALA A 246 1.23 -14.41 15.63
C ALA A 246 -0.23 -13.94 15.86
N ARG A 247 -0.49 -12.67 15.62
CA ARG A 247 -1.85 -12.11 15.61
C ARG A 247 -2.27 -11.91 14.17
N HIS A 248 -3.57 -11.83 13.92
CA HIS A 248 -4.08 -11.50 12.58
C HIS A 248 -4.86 -10.19 12.65
N THR A 249 -4.15 -9.08 12.45
CA THR A 249 -4.66 -7.70 12.51
C THR A 249 -4.32 -6.97 11.21
N PRO A 250 -4.93 -7.37 10.08
CA PRO A 250 -4.61 -6.75 8.78
C PRO A 250 -5.03 -5.28 8.77
N CYS A 251 -4.32 -4.48 7.99
CA CYS A 251 -4.63 -3.06 7.85
C CYS A 251 -6.01 -2.86 7.19
N ILE A 252 -6.93 -2.27 7.93
CA ILE A 252 -8.29 -2.06 7.43
C ILE A 252 -8.35 -1.11 6.25
N PHE A 253 -7.38 -0.20 6.13
CA PHE A 253 -7.30 0.78 5.03
C PHE A 253 -6.99 0.15 3.67
N GLU A 254 -6.50 -1.10 3.64
CA GLU A 254 -6.42 -1.88 2.41
C GLU A 254 -7.81 -2.08 1.78
N TYR A 255 -8.81 -2.41 2.60
CA TYR A 255 -10.19 -2.63 2.15
C TYR A 255 -10.92 -1.31 1.85
N VAL A 256 -10.62 -0.25 2.60
CA VAL A 256 -11.22 1.07 2.39
C VAL A 256 -10.76 1.67 1.06
N TYR A 257 -9.44 1.69 0.81
CA TYR A 257 -8.89 2.50 -0.27
C TYR A 257 -7.87 1.78 -1.16
N PHE A 258 -6.81 1.14 -0.59
CA PHE A 258 -5.64 0.78 -1.37
C PHE A 258 -5.83 -0.38 -2.32
N ALA A 259 -6.42 -1.49 -1.85
CA ALA A 259 -6.59 -2.66 -2.69
C ALA A 259 -7.58 -2.40 -3.83
N ARG A 260 -7.36 -3.03 -4.95
CA ARG A 260 -8.33 -3.03 -6.04
C ARG A 260 -9.62 -3.71 -5.59
N PRO A 261 -10.80 -3.25 -6.06
CA PRO A 261 -12.06 -3.86 -5.66
C PRO A 261 -12.18 -5.33 -6.08
N ASP A 262 -11.52 -5.73 -7.16
CA ASP A 262 -11.47 -7.09 -7.66
C ASP A 262 -10.46 -8.00 -6.92
N SER A 263 -9.76 -7.49 -5.89
CA SER A 263 -8.84 -8.29 -5.07
C SER A 263 -9.56 -9.07 -3.97
N ILE A 264 -8.98 -10.24 -3.64
CA ILE A 264 -9.25 -11.01 -2.43
C ILE A 264 -8.00 -10.97 -1.56
N ILE A 265 -8.14 -10.53 -0.31
CA ILE A 265 -7.07 -10.45 0.69
C ILE A 265 -7.58 -11.09 1.98
N ASP A 266 -6.82 -12.00 2.57
CA ASP A 266 -7.20 -12.70 3.80
C ASP A 266 -8.59 -13.36 3.71
N ASN A 267 -8.93 -13.93 2.54
CA ASN A 267 -10.25 -14.49 2.20
C ASN A 267 -11.40 -13.48 2.28
N ILE A 268 -11.13 -12.19 2.20
CA ILE A 268 -12.13 -11.13 2.16
C ILE A 268 -12.16 -10.52 0.77
N SER A 269 -13.33 -10.48 0.15
CA SER A 269 -13.55 -9.75 -1.10
C SER A 269 -13.59 -8.25 -0.82
N VAL A 270 -12.64 -7.49 -1.37
CA VAL A 270 -12.59 -6.03 -1.24
C VAL A 270 -13.87 -5.39 -1.80
N TYR A 271 -14.38 -5.90 -2.92
CA TYR A 271 -15.63 -5.43 -3.52
C TYR A 271 -16.82 -5.57 -2.57
N LYS A 272 -17.00 -6.77 -1.99
CA LYS A 272 -18.10 -7.02 -1.05
C LYS A 272 -17.95 -6.22 0.24
N ALA A 273 -16.73 -6.07 0.75
CA ALA A 273 -16.47 -5.22 1.92
C ALA A 273 -16.92 -3.77 1.65
N ARG A 274 -16.58 -3.19 0.48
CA ARG A 274 -17.02 -1.84 0.10
C ARG A 274 -18.52 -1.72 -0.12
N LEU A 275 -19.20 -2.75 -0.63
CA LEU A 275 -20.67 -2.76 -0.68
C LEU A 275 -21.25 -2.65 0.72
N ARG A 276 -20.78 -3.48 1.67
CA ARG A 276 -21.24 -3.48 3.07
C ARG A 276 -20.92 -2.17 3.80
N MET A 277 -19.79 -1.54 3.51
CA MET A 277 -19.51 -0.18 4.00
C MET A 277 -20.62 0.79 3.58
N GLY A 278 -21.06 0.70 2.31
CA GLY A 278 -22.19 1.49 1.81
C GLY A 278 -23.52 1.14 2.50
N GLU A 279 -23.77 -0.14 2.79
CA GLU A 279 -24.97 -0.59 3.53
C GLU A 279 -25.01 0.03 4.92
N ARG A 280 -23.91 -0.10 5.69
CA ARG A 280 -23.82 0.46 7.04
C ARG A 280 -23.94 1.99 7.05
N LEU A 281 -23.32 2.63 6.09
CA LEU A 281 -23.42 4.09 5.93
C LEU A 281 -24.86 4.53 5.63
N ALA A 282 -25.59 3.80 4.78
CA ALA A 282 -27.00 4.07 4.51
C ALA A 282 -27.90 3.86 5.75
N GLU A 283 -27.63 2.80 6.53
CA GLU A 283 -28.32 2.55 7.81
C GLU A 283 -28.10 3.70 8.80
N LYS A 284 -26.86 4.20 8.89
CA LYS A 284 -26.53 5.35 9.72
C LYS A 284 -27.23 6.61 9.25
N ILE A 285 -27.26 6.88 7.95
CA ILE A 285 -27.99 8.04 7.37
C ILE A 285 -29.47 7.98 7.73
N LYS A 286 -30.13 6.84 7.59
CA LYS A 286 -31.55 6.65 7.98
C LYS A 286 -31.79 6.88 9.46
N ARG A 287 -30.86 6.49 10.30
CA ARG A 287 -30.95 6.65 11.77
C ARG A 287 -30.79 8.10 12.20
N GLU A 288 -29.82 8.80 11.63
CA GLU A 288 -29.46 10.17 12.05
C GLU A 288 -30.27 11.26 11.32
N ARG A 289 -30.73 10.95 10.11
CA ARG A 289 -31.49 11.90 9.28
C ARG A 289 -32.62 11.22 8.50
N PRO A 290 -33.63 10.66 9.20
CA PRO A 290 -34.74 9.93 8.57
C PRO A 290 -35.52 10.78 7.55
N ASP A 291 -35.66 12.07 7.80
CA ASP A 291 -36.37 13.03 6.95
C ASP A 291 -35.42 13.80 6.02
N HIS A 292 -34.41 13.12 5.47
CA HIS A 292 -33.45 13.73 4.56
C HIS A 292 -34.12 14.20 3.26
N ASP A 293 -33.58 15.29 2.71
CA ASP A 293 -34.05 15.93 1.46
C ASP A 293 -33.06 15.69 0.29
N ILE A 294 -32.35 14.56 0.30
CA ILE A 294 -31.35 14.19 -0.70
C ILE A 294 -32.04 13.80 -2.01
N ASP A 295 -31.72 14.45 -3.11
CA ASP A 295 -32.28 14.21 -4.45
C ASP A 295 -31.45 13.14 -5.23
N VAL A 296 -30.11 13.11 -4.99
CA VAL A 296 -29.18 12.30 -5.75
C VAL A 296 -27.95 11.93 -4.92
N VAL A 297 -27.46 10.71 -5.11
CA VAL A 297 -26.17 10.24 -4.58
C VAL A 297 -25.14 10.23 -5.70
N ILE A 298 -24.00 10.87 -5.47
CA ILE A 298 -22.91 11.01 -6.43
C ILE A 298 -21.60 10.53 -5.80
N PRO A 299 -20.90 9.53 -6.38
CA PRO A 299 -19.61 9.09 -5.89
C PRO A 299 -18.49 10.04 -6.26
N ILE A 300 -17.47 10.12 -5.43
CA ILE A 300 -16.17 10.68 -5.81
C ILE A 300 -15.36 9.55 -6.47
N PRO A 301 -15.04 9.66 -7.78
CA PRO A 301 -14.40 8.57 -8.50
C PRO A 301 -12.94 8.35 -8.07
N ASP A 302 -12.42 7.10 -8.06
CA ASP A 302 -13.08 5.88 -8.51
C ASP A 302 -13.49 4.95 -7.35
N THR A 303 -12.87 5.06 -6.18
CA THR A 303 -12.93 4.09 -5.06
C THR A 303 -14.27 4.04 -4.34
N SER A 304 -14.96 5.17 -4.26
CA SER A 304 -16.24 5.29 -3.53
C SER A 304 -17.47 4.81 -4.32
N ARG A 305 -17.34 4.51 -5.63
CA ARG A 305 -18.47 4.08 -6.48
C ARG A 305 -19.25 2.91 -5.90
N THR A 306 -18.53 1.91 -5.40
CA THR A 306 -19.15 0.70 -4.85
C THR A 306 -19.99 1.00 -3.61
N SER A 307 -19.48 1.80 -2.68
CA SER A 307 -20.23 2.21 -1.49
C SER A 307 -21.40 3.14 -1.85
N ALA A 308 -21.18 4.10 -2.77
CA ALA A 308 -22.22 5.04 -3.18
C ALA A 308 -23.42 4.40 -3.88
N VAL A 309 -23.17 3.38 -4.73
CA VAL A 309 -24.26 2.59 -5.35
C VAL A 309 -25.14 1.95 -4.27
N GLN A 310 -24.53 1.38 -3.24
CA GLN A 310 -25.25 0.69 -2.18
C GLN A 310 -26.00 1.70 -1.29
N VAL A 311 -25.39 2.83 -0.99
CA VAL A 311 -26.07 3.96 -0.28
C VAL A 311 -27.31 4.40 -1.05
N ALA A 312 -27.18 4.65 -2.35
CA ALA A 312 -28.29 5.09 -3.19
C ALA A 312 -29.43 4.07 -3.22
N GLN A 313 -29.09 2.79 -3.39
CA GLN A 313 -30.06 1.71 -3.44
C GLN A 313 -30.85 1.59 -2.12
N LEU A 314 -30.19 1.61 -0.99
CA LEU A 314 -30.84 1.45 0.32
C LEU A 314 -31.63 2.66 0.76
N LEU A 315 -31.21 3.88 0.37
CA LEU A 315 -31.98 5.10 0.62
C LEU A 315 -33.16 5.27 -0.38
N GLY A 316 -33.22 4.48 -1.45
CA GLY A 316 -34.22 4.63 -2.52
C GLY A 316 -34.02 5.88 -3.37
N ILE A 317 -32.78 6.40 -3.45
CA ILE A 317 -32.40 7.64 -4.13
C ILE A 317 -31.68 7.30 -5.43
N LYS A 318 -31.75 8.21 -6.41
CA LYS A 318 -31.03 8.06 -7.68
C LYS A 318 -29.51 8.08 -7.47
N TYR A 319 -28.80 7.09 -8.03
CA TYR A 319 -27.34 7.14 -8.22
C TYR A 319 -27.03 7.82 -9.55
N ARG A 320 -26.04 8.72 -9.56
CA ARG A 320 -25.54 9.39 -10.77
C ARG A 320 -24.03 9.58 -10.72
N GLU A 321 -23.38 9.44 -11.85
CA GLU A 321 -21.97 9.81 -12.06
C GLU A 321 -21.90 11.32 -12.32
N GLY A 322 -21.80 12.13 -11.26
CA GLY A 322 -21.72 13.57 -11.38
C GLY A 322 -20.31 14.10 -11.67
N PHE A 323 -19.29 13.31 -11.37
CA PHE A 323 -17.90 13.63 -11.63
C PHE A 323 -17.25 12.63 -12.59
N ILE A 324 -16.51 13.13 -13.57
CA ILE A 324 -15.74 12.33 -14.50
C ILE A 324 -14.25 12.57 -14.28
N LYS A 325 -13.52 11.49 -14.02
CA LYS A 325 -12.06 11.52 -13.85
C LYS A 325 -11.37 11.49 -15.21
N ASN A 326 -10.44 12.41 -15.44
CA ASN A 326 -9.57 12.37 -16.60
C ASN A 326 -8.56 11.22 -16.44
N ARG A 327 -8.74 10.15 -17.23
CA ARG A 327 -7.91 8.93 -17.18
C ARG A 327 -6.50 9.13 -17.73
N TYR A 328 -6.26 10.18 -18.48
CA TYR A 328 -4.96 10.47 -19.12
C TYR A 328 -4.05 11.34 -18.24
N ILE A 329 -4.59 11.96 -17.20
CA ILE A 329 -3.81 12.70 -16.21
C ILE A 329 -3.49 11.73 -15.06
N GLY A 330 -2.24 11.27 -15.01
CA GLY A 330 -1.71 10.48 -13.89
C GLY A 330 -1.68 11.27 -12.58
N ARG A 331 -1.26 10.64 -11.48
CA ARG A 331 -0.89 11.38 -10.27
C ARG A 331 0.25 12.32 -10.66
N THR A 332 -0.01 13.62 -10.64
CA THR A 332 1.06 14.62 -10.72
C THR A 332 1.99 14.38 -9.53
N PHE A 333 3.31 14.29 -9.80
CA PHE A 333 4.33 14.37 -8.76
C PHE A 333 3.90 15.45 -7.77
N ILE A 334 4.05 15.17 -6.47
CA ILE A 334 3.64 16.07 -5.40
C ILE A 334 4.36 17.41 -5.62
N MET A 335 3.65 18.36 -6.24
CA MET A 335 4.14 19.70 -6.42
C MET A 335 4.04 20.43 -5.08
N PRO A 336 5.09 21.10 -4.60
CA PRO A 336 5.03 21.89 -3.39
C PRO A 336 4.12 23.11 -3.60
N GLY A 337 3.22 23.38 -2.62
CA GLY A 337 2.35 24.56 -2.60
C GLY A 337 0.86 24.24 -2.70
N GLN A 338 0.06 24.91 -1.83
CA GLN A 338 -1.41 24.73 -1.79
C GLN A 338 -2.11 25.16 -3.08
N GLU A 339 -1.67 26.24 -3.73
CA GLU A 339 -2.28 26.71 -4.99
C GLU A 339 -2.10 25.75 -6.16
N GLN A 340 -0.95 25.07 -6.23
CA GLN A 340 -0.70 24.09 -7.29
C GLN A 340 -1.50 22.81 -7.06
N ARG A 341 -1.74 22.43 -5.80
CA ARG A 341 -2.62 21.29 -5.45
C ARG A 341 -4.06 21.58 -5.83
N ALA A 342 -4.57 22.81 -5.63
CA ALA A 342 -5.91 23.25 -6.03
C ALA A 342 -6.14 23.13 -7.55
N LYS A 343 -5.19 23.60 -8.36
CA LYS A 343 -5.24 23.43 -9.83
C LYS A 343 -5.22 21.96 -10.25
N SER A 344 -4.65 21.06 -9.42
CA SER A 344 -4.51 19.66 -9.75
C SER A 344 -5.81 18.85 -9.62
N VAL A 345 -6.73 19.20 -8.75
CA VAL A 345 -8.05 18.53 -8.63
C VAL A 345 -8.92 18.87 -9.83
N ARG A 346 -9.03 20.15 -10.18
CA ARG A 346 -9.81 20.61 -11.36
C ARG A 346 -9.29 20.04 -12.68
N SER A 347 -7.99 19.78 -12.80
CA SER A 347 -7.46 19.13 -14.01
C SER A 347 -7.81 17.64 -14.09
N LYS A 348 -8.06 16.99 -12.94
CA LYS A 348 -8.33 15.55 -12.84
C LYS A 348 -9.81 15.20 -12.85
N LEU A 349 -10.67 16.09 -12.36
CA LEU A 349 -12.10 15.86 -12.23
C LEU A 349 -12.87 16.95 -12.98
N ASN A 350 -13.93 16.55 -13.67
CA ASN A 350 -14.88 17.46 -14.28
C ASN A 350 -16.29 17.14 -13.78
N ALA A 351 -17.07 18.19 -13.44
CA ALA A 351 -18.46 18.05 -13.00
C ALA A 351 -19.40 18.01 -14.22
N ILE A 352 -20.47 17.24 -14.13
CA ILE A 352 -21.58 17.21 -15.09
C ILE A 352 -22.70 18.06 -14.52
N ASP A 353 -22.81 19.32 -14.92
CA ASP A 353 -23.74 20.33 -14.37
C ASP A 353 -25.19 19.82 -14.26
N LEU A 354 -25.65 19.05 -15.24
CA LEU A 354 -27.01 18.49 -15.25
C LEU A 354 -27.33 17.60 -14.05
N GLU A 355 -26.29 17.00 -13.46
CA GLU A 355 -26.48 16.14 -12.31
C GLU A 355 -26.47 16.88 -10.98
N PHE A 356 -26.02 18.14 -10.96
CA PHE A 356 -25.97 18.98 -9.77
C PHE A 356 -27.07 20.07 -9.72
N ARG A 357 -27.38 20.68 -10.86
CA ARG A 357 -28.20 21.87 -10.93
C ARG A 357 -29.55 21.74 -10.24
N GLY A 358 -29.77 22.59 -9.20
CA GLY A 358 -31.01 22.68 -8.44
C GLY A 358 -31.29 21.51 -7.50
N LYS A 359 -30.34 20.61 -7.28
CA LYS A 359 -30.48 19.37 -6.47
C LYS A 359 -29.79 19.51 -5.12
N ASN A 360 -30.31 18.78 -4.13
CA ASN A 360 -29.64 18.46 -2.88
C ASN A 360 -28.82 17.17 -3.11
N VAL A 361 -27.51 17.29 -3.13
CA VAL A 361 -26.61 16.22 -3.54
C VAL A 361 -25.93 15.59 -2.33
N LEU A 362 -25.91 14.27 -2.24
CA LEU A 362 -25.05 13.53 -1.32
C LEU A 362 -23.81 13.05 -2.07
N LEU A 363 -22.67 13.65 -1.78
CA LEU A 363 -21.37 13.18 -2.24
C LEU A 363 -20.89 12.06 -1.32
N VAL A 364 -20.44 10.94 -1.90
CA VAL A 364 -19.90 9.80 -1.15
C VAL A 364 -18.44 9.63 -1.52
N ASP A 365 -17.57 9.67 -0.51
CA ASP A 365 -16.14 9.38 -0.66
C ASP A 365 -15.73 8.14 0.16
N ASP A 366 -14.58 7.57 -0.15
CA ASP A 366 -14.02 6.47 0.65
C ASP A 366 -13.51 6.94 2.02
N SER A 367 -12.87 8.10 2.08
CA SER A 367 -12.29 8.69 3.29
C SER A 367 -11.95 10.17 3.12
N ILE A 368 -11.94 10.92 4.22
CA ILE A 368 -11.48 12.31 4.27
C ILE A 368 -10.17 12.35 5.05
N VAL A 369 -9.08 12.80 4.40
CA VAL A 369 -7.75 12.87 5.01
C VAL A 369 -7.36 14.32 5.34
N ARG A 370 -7.06 15.13 4.32
CA ARG A 370 -6.67 16.55 4.51
C ARG A 370 -7.82 17.55 4.43
N GLY A 371 -8.98 17.13 3.94
CA GLY A 371 -10.14 18.01 3.72
C GLY A 371 -10.02 18.96 2.51
N THR A 372 -8.82 19.31 2.07
CA THR A 372 -8.61 20.24 0.93
C THR A 372 -9.22 19.72 -0.37
N THR A 373 -9.09 18.44 -0.66
CA THR A 373 -9.69 17.80 -1.84
C THR A 373 -11.22 17.80 -1.72
N SER A 374 -11.73 17.46 -0.54
CA SER A 374 -13.18 17.43 -0.28
C SER A 374 -13.80 18.83 -0.42
N ALA A 375 -13.15 19.86 0.11
CA ALA A 375 -13.59 21.26 -0.04
C ALA A 375 -13.66 21.66 -1.53
N GLN A 376 -12.62 21.36 -2.32
CA GLN A 376 -12.59 21.66 -3.75
C GLN A 376 -13.69 20.93 -4.54
N ILE A 377 -13.97 19.68 -4.19
CA ILE A 377 -15.04 18.89 -4.82
C ILE A 377 -16.41 19.47 -4.46
N ILE A 378 -16.60 19.92 -3.22
CA ILE A 378 -17.82 20.60 -2.78
C ILE A 378 -18.00 21.93 -3.54
N ASP A 379 -16.93 22.72 -3.68
CA ASP A 379 -16.96 23.97 -4.48
C ASP A 379 -17.35 23.68 -5.93
N MET A 380 -16.77 22.66 -6.55
CA MET A 380 -17.12 22.25 -7.92
C MET A 380 -18.59 21.82 -8.04
N ALA A 381 -19.15 21.13 -7.05
CA ALA A 381 -20.57 20.76 -7.02
C ALA A 381 -21.47 22.00 -6.90
N ARG A 382 -21.08 22.99 -6.08
CA ARG A 382 -21.81 24.28 -5.95
C ARG A 382 -21.71 25.09 -7.23
N GLU A 383 -20.55 25.21 -7.85
CA GLU A 383 -20.35 25.87 -9.15
C GLU A 383 -21.20 25.22 -10.25
N ALA A 384 -21.37 23.90 -10.23
CA ALA A 384 -22.26 23.16 -11.12
C ALA A 384 -23.74 23.33 -10.80
N GLY A 385 -24.08 24.12 -9.79
CA GLY A 385 -25.46 24.55 -9.47
C GLY A 385 -26.17 23.67 -8.44
N ALA A 386 -25.47 22.91 -7.61
CA ALA A 386 -26.06 22.17 -6.49
C ALA A 386 -26.71 23.15 -5.49
N LYS A 387 -27.92 22.83 -5.03
CA LYS A 387 -28.64 23.62 -4.04
C LYS A 387 -28.10 23.41 -2.62
N LYS A 388 -27.84 22.16 -2.27
CA LYS A 388 -27.15 21.73 -1.05
C LYS A 388 -26.16 20.66 -1.39
N VAL A 389 -25.03 20.61 -0.65
CA VAL A 389 -24.02 19.60 -0.81
C VAL A 389 -23.78 18.92 0.54
N TYR A 390 -24.25 17.70 0.64
CA TYR A 390 -24.02 16.80 1.77
C TYR A 390 -22.82 15.92 1.45
N PHE A 391 -22.04 15.56 2.46
CA PHE A 391 -20.86 14.75 2.30
C PHE A 391 -20.88 13.54 3.22
N ALA A 392 -20.64 12.34 2.67
CA ALA A 392 -20.58 11.09 3.42
C ALA A 392 -19.24 10.38 3.18
N SER A 393 -18.58 10.01 4.24
CA SER A 393 -17.36 9.21 4.21
C SER A 393 -17.67 7.75 4.53
N ALA A 394 -17.28 6.82 3.66
CA ALA A 394 -17.42 5.38 3.91
C ALA A 394 -16.44 4.84 4.96
N ALA A 395 -15.52 5.67 5.43
CA ALA A 395 -14.62 5.40 6.54
C ALA A 395 -14.84 6.36 7.70
N PRO A 396 -14.42 6.00 8.93
CA PRO A 396 -14.36 6.90 10.08
C PRO A 396 -13.40 8.08 9.85
N PRO A 397 -13.45 9.13 10.68
CA PRO A 397 -12.53 10.24 10.59
C PRO A 397 -11.07 9.79 10.80
N VAL A 398 -10.19 10.15 9.86
CA VAL A 398 -8.74 9.87 9.95
C VAL A 398 -8.12 10.90 10.89
N ARG A 399 -7.77 10.47 12.10
CA ARG A 399 -7.28 11.34 13.18
C ARG A 399 -5.80 11.17 13.50
N TYR A 400 -5.21 10.02 13.13
CA TYR A 400 -3.85 9.65 13.51
C TYR A 400 -3.02 9.23 12.30
N PRO A 401 -1.69 9.49 12.29
CA PRO A 401 -0.82 9.06 11.22
C PRO A 401 -0.68 7.53 11.19
N ASN A 402 -0.62 6.94 10.00
CA ASN A 402 -0.21 5.55 9.85
C ASN A 402 1.32 5.43 9.94
N VAL A 403 1.81 4.37 10.58
CA VAL A 403 3.24 4.09 10.76
C VAL A 403 3.68 2.78 10.08
N TYR A 404 2.76 2.08 9.41
CA TYR A 404 3.00 0.76 8.82
C TYR A 404 3.06 0.77 7.28
N GLY A 405 3.52 1.88 6.70
CA GLY A 405 3.80 1.98 5.26
C GLY A 405 2.74 2.71 4.43
N ILE A 406 1.73 3.33 5.05
CA ILE A 406 0.88 4.31 4.38
C ILE A 406 1.53 5.69 4.57
N ASP A 407 1.80 6.39 3.46
CA ASP A 407 2.22 7.79 3.52
C ASP A 407 1.01 8.67 3.84
N MET A 408 0.67 8.72 5.12
CA MET A 408 -0.30 9.69 5.62
C MET A 408 0.44 11.00 5.95
N PRO A 409 -0.23 12.14 5.76
CA PRO A 409 0.32 13.42 6.15
C PRO A 409 0.59 13.48 7.65
N ASP A 410 1.32 14.50 8.05
CA ASP A 410 1.49 14.87 9.45
C ASP A 410 0.13 14.98 10.16
N ALA A 411 0.08 14.71 11.47
CA ALA A 411 -1.15 14.84 12.25
C ALA A 411 -1.78 16.23 12.15
N SER A 412 -0.97 17.28 12.02
CA SER A 412 -1.46 18.67 11.83
C SER A 412 -2.11 18.92 10.46
N GLU A 413 -1.86 18.06 9.48
CA GLU A 413 -2.48 18.13 8.15
C GLU A 413 -3.74 17.23 8.04
N LEU A 414 -4.03 16.42 9.06
CA LEU A 414 -5.25 15.61 9.10
C LEU A 414 -6.41 16.48 9.56
N VAL A 415 -7.41 16.70 8.68
CA VAL A 415 -8.50 17.63 8.97
C VAL A 415 -9.33 17.22 10.20
N ALA A 416 -9.42 15.93 10.50
CA ALA A 416 -10.17 15.45 11.67
C ALA A 416 -9.32 15.37 12.96
N ALA A 417 -8.00 15.66 12.90
CA ALA A 417 -7.15 15.65 14.09
C ALA A 417 -7.45 16.89 14.94
N GLY A 418 -7.97 16.68 16.14
CA GLY A 418 -8.32 17.76 17.07
C GLY A 418 -9.60 18.52 16.73
N HIS A 419 -10.35 18.12 15.71
CA HIS A 419 -11.62 18.73 15.33
C HIS A 419 -12.80 17.79 15.55
N THR A 420 -13.97 18.34 15.88
CA THR A 420 -15.25 17.63 15.85
C THR A 420 -15.74 17.43 14.42
N ASP A 421 -16.72 16.57 14.22
CA ASP A 421 -17.28 16.31 12.90
C ASP A 421 -17.99 17.56 12.34
N GLU A 422 -18.58 18.42 13.21
CA GLU A 422 -19.16 19.71 12.85
C GLU A 422 -18.09 20.69 12.39
N GLU A 423 -16.97 20.78 13.08
CA GLU A 423 -15.87 21.65 12.67
C GLU A 423 -15.27 21.20 11.34
N VAL A 424 -15.12 19.87 11.12
CA VAL A 424 -14.69 19.35 9.82
C VAL A 424 -15.69 19.67 8.72
N ARG A 425 -17.01 19.53 8.99
CA ARG A 425 -18.08 19.95 8.07
C ARG A 425 -17.89 21.38 7.61
N ASP A 426 -17.65 22.28 8.56
CA ASP A 426 -17.48 23.71 8.29
C ASP A 426 -16.20 24.01 7.52
N ILE A 427 -15.10 23.32 7.85
CA ILE A 427 -13.80 23.42 7.16
C ILE A 427 -13.93 22.99 5.68
N ILE A 428 -14.63 21.88 5.40
CA ILE A 428 -14.81 21.42 4.02
C ILE A 428 -15.95 22.15 3.27
N GLY A 429 -16.77 22.93 3.97
CA GLY A 429 -17.86 23.72 3.40
C GLY A 429 -19.11 22.90 3.03
N ALA A 430 -19.34 21.75 3.66
CA ALA A 430 -20.53 20.94 3.44
C ALA A 430 -21.74 21.44 4.23
N ASP A 431 -22.96 21.25 3.70
CA ASP A 431 -24.19 21.55 4.44
C ASP A 431 -24.49 20.50 5.51
N TRP A 432 -23.96 19.29 5.36
CA TRP A 432 -23.97 18.20 6.32
C TRP A 432 -22.85 17.23 6.03
N LEU A 433 -22.24 16.70 7.08
CA LEU A 433 -21.18 15.68 7.04
C LEU A 433 -21.60 14.48 7.86
N ILE A 434 -21.36 13.28 7.33
CA ILE A 434 -21.51 12.03 8.06
C ILE A 434 -20.32 11.12 7.79
N TYR A 435 -19.73 10.58 8.86
CA TYR A 435 -18.69 9.56 8.81
C TYR A 435 -19.27 8.19 9.12
N GLN A 436 -18.63 7.15 8.61
CA GLN A 436 -18.87 5.78 9.04
C GLN A 436 -18.45 5.58 10.51
N ASP A 437 -19.13 4.72 11.25
CA ASP A 437 -18.70 4.28 12.56
C ASP A 437 -17.59 3.23 12.45
N LEU A 438 -16.60 3.25 13.37
CA LEU A 438 -15.47 2.31 13.31
C LEU A 438 -15.93 0.85 13.46
N GLY A 439 -16.86 0.59 14.40
CA GLY A 439 -17.42 -0.74 14.60
C GLY A 439 -18.18 -1.26 13.37
N ASP A 440 -18.89 -0.39 12.67
CA ASP A 440 -19.59 -0.72 11.42
C ASP A 440 -18.63 -1.00 10.26
N LEU A 441 -17.53 -0.24 10.18
CA LEU A 441 -16.46 -0.49 9.22
C LEU A 441 -15.82 -1.86 9.44
N GLU A 442 -15.42 -2.16 10.69
CA GLU A 442 -14.84 -3.47 11.05
C GLU A 442 -15.81 -4.62 10.76
N HIS A 443 -17.10 -4.43 11.08
CA HIS A 443 -18.13 -5.42 10.80
C HIS A 443 -18.27 -5.67 9.28
N ALA A 444 -18.30 -4.61 8.47
CA ALA A 444 -18.41 -4.71 7.02
C ALA A 444 -17.25 -5.50 6.40
N VAL A 445 -16.02 -5.29 6.90
CA VAL A 445 -14.83 -5.99 6.42
C VAL A 445 -14.78 -7.43 6.94
N ARG A 446 -15.01 -7.65 8.23
CA ARG A 446 -14.91 -8.97 8.89
C ARG A 446 -15.89 -10.01 8.36
N HIS A 447 -16.98 -9.60 7.75
CA HIS A 447 -18.12 -10.47 7.39
C HIS A 447 -17.70 -11.74 6.62
N ASP A 448 -16.76 -11.65 5.68
CA ASP A 448 -16.33 -12.80 4.87
C ASP A 448 -15.32 -13.71 5.62
N ASN A 449 -14.68 -13.22 6.69
CA ASN A 449 -13.71 -13.98 7.46
C ASN A 449 -13.82 -13.71 8.97
N ALA A 450 -14.71 -14.44 9.63
CA ALA A 450 -14.94 -14.35 11.07
C ALA A 450 -13.73 -14.79 11.95
N LYS A 451 -12.66 -15.35 11.35
CA LYS A 451 -11.43 -15.69 12.07
C LYS A 451 -10.61 -14.45 12.41
N ILE A 452 -10.74 -13.38 11.63
CA ILE A 452 -10.09 -12.10 11.92
C ILE A 452 -10.92 -11.40 13.00
N LYS A 453 -10.33 -11.26 14.18
CA LYS A 453 -10.97 -10.65 15.35
C LYS A 453 -10.79 -9.13 15.38
N ASP A 454 -9.60 -8.68 14.99
CA ASP A 454 -9.15 -7.31 15.09
C ASP A 454 -8.49 -6.86 13.79
N PHE A 455 -8.45 -5.56 13.55
CA PHE A 455 -7.76 -4.94 12.43
C PHE A 455 -6.75 -3.90 12.93
N ASP A 456 -5.75 -3.59 12.12
CA ASP A 456 -5.01 -2.34 12.30
C ASP A 456 -5.93 -1.18 11.88
N THR A 457 -6.45 -0.49 12.87
CA THR A 457 -7.31 0.70 12.74
C THR A 457 -6.58 1.97 13.20
N SER A 458 -5.26 1.92 13.34
CA SER A 458 -4.44 2.95 13.98
C SER A 458 -4.69 4.37 13.46
N CYS A 459 -4.97 4.52 12.16
CA CYS A 459 -5.29 5.84 11.58
C CYS A 459 -6.63 6.45 12.07
N PHE A 460 -7.53 5.62 12.60
CA PHE A 460 -8.81 6.05 13.17
C PHE A 460 -8.78 6.08 14.70
N SER A 461 -8.27 4.99 15.32
CA SER A 461 -8.30 4.78 16.77
C SER A 461 -7.10 5.38 17.53
N GLY A 462 -5.95 5.53 16.87
CA GLY A 462 -4.68 5.85 17.53
C GLY A 462 -4.03 4.66 18.26
N GLU A 463 -4.60 3.47 18.16
CA GLU A 463 -4.06 2.25 18.74
C GLU A 463 -3.17 1.52 17.74
N TYR A 464 -1.89 1.38 18.07
CA TYR A 464 -0.89 0.77 17.19
C TYR A 464 -0.60 -0.67 17.60
N VAL A 465 -0.87 -1.61 16.70
CA VAL A 465 -0.88 -3.05 17.01
C VAL A 465 0.49 -3.66 17.37
N THR A 466 1.60 -3.00 16.99
CA THR A 466 2.96 -3.47 17.32
C THR A 466 3.36 -3.17 18.76
N GLY A 467 2.68 -2.24 19.43
CA GLY A 467 2.88 -1.91 20.84
C GLY A 467 4.15 -1.08 21.15
N ASP A 468 4.94 -0.73 20.13
CA ASP A 468 6.20 0.04 20.28
C ASP A 468 6.09 1.48 19.77
N VAL A 469 4.90 1.90 19.35
CA VAL A 469 4.64 3.26 18.86
C VAL A 469 4.19 4.14 20.03
N THR A 470 5.14 4.94 20.55
CA THR A 470 4.90 5.84 21.68
C THR A 470 4.58 7.25 21.20
N PRO A 471 4.07 8.15 22.08
CA PRO A 471 3.91 9.57 21.75
C PRO A 471 5.22 10.23 21.28
N GLU A 472 6.36 9.85 21.86
CA GLU A 472 7.68 10.35 21.48
C GLU A 472 8.06 9.88 20.08
N TYR A 473 7.73 8.62 19.72
CA TYR A 473 7.89 8.10 18.37
C TYR A 473 7.09 8.94 17.36
N LEU A 474 5.81 9.18 17.65
CA LEU A 474 4.93 9.97 16.77
C LEU A 474 5.43 11.41 16.62
N LYS A 475 5.86 12.07 17.71
CA LYS A 475 6.42 13.42 17.67
C LYS A 475 7.69 13.49 16.81
N ARG A 476 8.56 12.49 16.91
CA ARG A 476 9.76 12.41 16.07
C ARG A 476 9.38 12.22 14.60
N LEU A 477 8.47 11.30 14.31
CA LEU A 477 7.98 11.02 12.96
C LEU A 477 7.36 12.27 12.33
N GLN A 478 6.65 13.07 13.12
CA GLN A 478 6.09 14.36 12.74
C GLN A 478 7.18 15.31 12.24
N GLY A 479 8.25 15.48 13.02
CA GLY A 479 9.39 16.33 12.62
C GLY A 479 10.08 15.83 11.33
N GLU A 480 10.14 14.51 11.12
CA GLU A 480 10.74 13.91 9.92
C GLU A 480 9.88 14.02 8.66
N ARG A 481 8.56 14.12 8.82
CA ARG A 481 7.56 14.19 7.72
C ARG A 481 7.19 15.62 7.33
N SER A 482 7.58 16.63 8.10
CA SER A 482 7.26 18.02 7.80
C SER A 482 7.76 18.43 6.41
N ASP A 483 7.05 19.33 5.74
CA ASP A 483 7.43 19.83 4.42
C ASP A 483 8.82 20.51 4.44
N GLU A 484 9.18 21.15 5.56
CA GLU A 484 10.51 21.74 5.77
C GLU A 484 11.63 20.69 5.79
N ALA A 485 11.42 19.57 6.50
CA ALA A 485 12.37 18.47 6.54
C ALA A 485 12.51 17.78 5.15
N LYS A 486 11.40 17.65 4.42
CA LYS A 486 11.41 17.13 3.04
C LYS A 486 12.17 18.05 2.09
N GLN A 487 11.98 19.37 2.23
CA GLN A 487 12.68 20.36 1.40
C GLN A 487 14.18 20.39 1.69
N GLN A 488 14.60 20.39 2.96
CA GLN A 488 16.00 20.31 3.35
C GLN A 488 16.71 19.05 2.83
N ARG A 489 16.04 17.89 2.84
CA ARG A 489 16.58 16.65 2.29
C ARG A 489 16.76 16.72 0.76
N ARG A 490 15.82 17.33 0.02
CA ARG A 490 15.94 17.57 -1.42
C ARG A 490 17.10 18.47 -1.77
N GLU A 491 17.32 19.54 -1.01
CA GLU A 491 18.42 20.47 -1.18
C GLU A 491 19.78 19.84 -0.80
N GLY A 492 19.80 19.00 0.25
CA GLY A 492 20.99 18.26 0.69
C GLY A 492 21.42 17.16 -0.28
N ALA A 493 20.49 16.43 -0.88
CA ALA A 493 20.76 15.40 -1.89
C ALA A 493 21.36 15.98 -3.18
N GLY A 494 20.99 17.22 -3.53
CA GLY A 494 21.60 17.94 -4.66
C GLY A 494 23.07 18.37 -4.44
N ARG A 495 23.53 18.45 -3.21
CA ARG A 495 24.91 18.84 -2.86
C ARG A 495 25.88 17.66 -2.74
N GLY A 496 25.38 16.43 -2.48
CA GLY A 496 26.24 15.24 -2.28
C GLY A 496 26.94 14.69 -3.52
N LEU A 497 26.53 15.09 -4.72
CA LEU A 497 27.10 14.59 -5.99
C LEU A 497 28.21 15.48 -6.58
N LYS A 498 28.68 16.52 -5.89
CA LYS A 498 29.70 17.47 -6.40
C LYS A 498 31.13 17.26 -5.88
N SER A 499 31.42 16.21 -5.13
CA SER A 499 32.74 16.04 -4.52
C SER A 499 33.43 14.69 -4.79
N VAL A 500 33.32 14.17 -6.01
CA VAL A 500 34.31 13.19 -6.49
C VAL A 500 34.65 13.56 -7.94
N ARG A 501 35.64 14.40 -8.10
CA ARG A 501 36.49 14.47 -9.29
C ARG A 501 37.86 13.99 -8.92
#